data_c5aad58893464d54023fd20dd618ede3
#
_entry.id   c5aad58893464d54023fd20dd618ede3
#
_cell.length_a   1.000
_cell.length_b   1.000
_cell.length_c   1.000
_cell.angle_alpha   90.00
_cell.angle_beta   90.00
_cell.angle_gamma   90.00
#
_symmetry.space_group_name_H-M   'P 1'
#
loop_
_entity.id
_entity.type
_entity.pdbx_description
1 polymer ?
#
loop_
_entity_poly.entity_id
_entity_poly.type
_entity_poly.pdbx_seq_one_letter_code
_entity_poly.pdbx_strand_id
1 'polypeptide(L)'
;MPPYQIRWLERPEEFERAAEVLAEVWGMRDLRDTIPGHFMRAIADNGGVVLGAFDERGRMVGVLVGILAMDRETGKIYHYSHMLGILRDLRYSGLGYEMKLFQREELLKQGIDLVMWTFDPLRGPNAKLNFSKLGAVCRRYYENYYGELRDELNVGEVTDRFKVEWWIKSNRVSKRLAGEFPTPPLE
;
A
#
# COMPACT_ATOMS: atom_id res chain seq x y z
N MET A 1 4.30 14.95 -18.62
CA MET A 1 4.61 14.58 -17.21
C MET A 1 3.40 13.85 -16.66
N PRO A 2 3.55 12.87 -15.77
CA PRO A 2 2.38 12.30 -15.10
C PRO A 2 1.64 13.43 -14.37
N PRO A 3 0.30 13.40 -14.33
CA PRO A 3 -0.50 14.48 -13.75
C PRO A 3 -0.40 14.58 -12.21
N TYR A 4 0.47 13.78 -11.59
CA TYR A 4 0.60 13.71 -10.15
C TYR A 4 2.07 13.77 -9.73
N GLN A 5 2.34 14.49 -8.62
CA GLN A 5 3.62 14.47 -7.92
C GLN A 5 3.54 13.53 -6.74
N ILE A 6 4.31 12.44 -6.75
CA ILE A 6 4.45 11.53 -5.61
C ILE A 6 5.73 11.91 -4.85
N ARG A 7 5.61 12.12 -3.54
CA ARG A 7 6.73 12.47 -2.69
C ARG A 7 6.51 12.10 -1.22
N TRP A 8 7.58 12.15 -0.45
CA TRP A 8 7.51 12.07 1.01
C TRP A 8 6.71 13.23 1.59
N LEU A 9 6.05 12.97 2.72
CA LEU A 9 5.45 14.02 3.53
C LEU A 9 6.51 14.58 4.47
N GLU A 10 6.59 15.90 4.57
CA GLU A 10 7.63 16.59 5.33
C GLU A 10 7.05 17.47 6.45
N ARG A 11 5.96 18.17 6.16
CA ARG A 11 5.38 19.16 7.07
C ARG A 11 4.29 18.54 7.95
N PRO A 12 4.14 18.99 9.21
CA PRO A 12 3.10 18.48 10.11
C PRO A 12 1.69 18.50 9.49
N GLU A 13 1.34 19.58 8.78
CA GLU A 13 0.03 19.77 8.17
C GLU A 13 -0.24 18.72 7.06
N GLU A 14 0.80 18.22 6.42
CA GLU A 14 0.68 17.18 5.38
C GLU A 14 0.34 15.83 6.01
N PHE A 15 0.87 15.52 7.18
CA PHE A 15 0.52 14.29 7.90
C PHE A 15 -0.92 14.34 8.42
N GLU A 16 -1.37 15.49 8.92
CA GLU A 16 -2.77 15.67 9.30
C GLU A 16 -3.70 15.55 8.08
N ARG A 17 -3.33 16.17 6.96
CA ARG A 17 -4.08 16.03 5.72
C ARG A 17 -4.11 14.59 5.21
N ALA A 18 -3.04 13.83 5.38
CA ALA A 18 -2.99 12.41 5.02
C ALA A 18 -3.99 11.59 5.84
N ALA A 19 -4.14 11.87 7.14
CA ALA A 19 -5.14 11.22 7.99
C ALA A 19 -6.56 11.49 7.50
N GLU A 20 -6.87 12.74 7.11
CA GLU A 20 -8.17 13.11 6.55
C GLU A 20 -8.43 12.39 5.21
N VAL A 21 -7.44 12.35 4.31
CA VAL A 21 -7.55 11.64 3.01
C VAL A 21 -7.80 10.15 3.23
N LEU A 22 -7.09 9.52 4.16
CA LEU A 22 -7.33 8.12 4.50
C LEU A 22 -8.75 7.90 5.04
N ALA A 23 -9.22 8.76 5.95
CA ALA A 23 -10.59 8.68 6.48
C ALA A 23 -11.64 8.83 5.37
N GLU A 24 -11.43 9.77 4.43
CA GLU A 24 -12.31 9.97 3.27
C GLU A 24 -12.35 8.74 2.35
N VAL A 25 -11.18 8.15 2.05
CA VAL A 25 -11.06 6.98 1.14
C VAL A 25 -11.82 5.78 1.66
N TRP A 26 -11.74 5.50 2.96
CA TRP A 26 -12.40 4.35 3.60
C TRP A 26 -13.79 4.66 4.16
N GLY A 27 -14.20 5.93 4.18
CA GLY A 27 -15.45 6.32 4.84
C GLY A 27 -15.42 6.10 6.35
N MET A 28 -14.27 6.33 6.96
CA MET A 28 -14.09 6.19 8.41
C MET A 28 -14.80 7.31 9.14
N ARG A 29 -15.72 6.94 10.01
CA ARG A 29 -16.48 7.91 10.84
C ARG A 29 -15.87 8.09 12.22
N ASP A 30 -15.03 7.16 12.63
CA ASP A 30 -14.38 7.15 13.94
C ASP A 30 -12.88 7.40 13.76
N LEU A 31 -12.35 8.39 14.47
CA LEU A 31 -10.92 8.71 14.46
C LEU A 31 -10.04 7.56 14.97
N ARG A 32 -10.62 6.59 15.70
CA ARG A 32 -9.90 5.37 16.13
C ARG A 32 -9.56 4.42 14.99
N ASP A 33 -10.23 4.55 13.86
CA ASP A 33 -10.04 3.68 12.69
C ASP A 33 -8.98 4.24 11.72
N THR A 34 -8.56 5.51 11.90
CA THR A 34 -7.51 6.14 11.09
C THR A 34 -6.15 6.14 11.80
N ILE A 35 -5.10 6.40 11.04
CA ILE A 35 -3.76 6.61 11.56
C ILE A 35 -3.59 8.11 11.85
N PRO A 36 -3.36 8.51 13.11
CA PRO A 36 -3.13 9.93 13.44
C PRO A 36 -1.88 10.49 12.73
N GLY A 37 -1.93 11.78 12.35
CA GLY A 37 -0.84 12.43 11.63
C GLY A 37 0.50 12.35 12.37
N HIS A 38 0.51 12.59 13.69
CA HIS A 38 1.73 12.49 14.51
C HIS A 38 2.32 11.06 14.54
N PHE A 39 1.48 10.02 14.43
CA PHE A 39 1.97 8.65 14.35
C PHE A 39 2.55 8.34 12.96
N MET A 40 1.93 8.85 11.88
CA MET A 40 2.53 8.77 10.54
C MET A 40 3.89 9.46 10.48
N ARG A 41 4.07 10.60 11.17
CA ARG A 41 5.36 11.25 11.31
C ARG A 41 6.38 10.36 12.02
N ALA A 42 6.01 9.74 13.13
CA ALA A 42 6.88 8.80 13.84
C ALA A 42 7.26 7.59 12.96
N ILE A 43 6.34 7.09 12.14
CA ILE A 43 6.61 6.03 11.16
C ILE A 43 7.68 6.48 10.16
N ALA A 44 7.52 7.66 9.56
CA ALA A 44 8.46 8.21 8.58
C ALA A 44 9.85 8.41 9.16
N ASP A 45 9.95 8.94 10.36
CA ASP A 45 11.22 9.21 11.05
C ASP A 45 11.95 7.92 11.50
N ASN A 46 11.27 6.77 11.52
CA ASN A 46 11.81 5.48 11.98
C ASN A 46 11.87 4.41 10.87
N GLY A 47 12.15 4.83 9.64
CA GLY A 47 12.41 3.92 8.52
C GLY A 47 11.15 3.40 7.82
N GLY A 48 9.96 3.81 8.22
CA GLY A 48 8.75 3.57 7.47
C GLY A 48 8.65 4.49 6.25
N VAL A 49 7.69 4.22 5.38
CA VAL A 49 7.44 5.01 4.17
C VAL A 49 6.07 5.67 4.27
N VAL A 50 6.04 7.00 4.25
CA VAL A 50 4.79 7.78 4.24
C VAL A 50 4.85 8.76 3.06
N LEU A 51 4.02 8.48 2.05
CA LEU A 51 4.01 9.22 0.78
C LEU A 51 2.65 9.88 0.57
N GLY A 52 2.70 11.07 -0.03
CA GLY A 52 1.54 11.74 -0.61
C GLY A 52 1.63 11.78 -2.12
N ALA A 53 0.50 11.66 -2.79
CA ALA A 53 0.34 11.99 -4.20
C ALA A 53 -0.46 13.29 -4.32
N PHE A 54 0.05 14.23 -5.09
CA PHE A 54 -0.51 15.58 -5.22
C PHE A 54 -0.86 15.84 -6.69
N ASP A 55 -2.02 16.42 -6.94
CA ASP A 55 -2.44 16.87 -8.26
C ASP A 55 -1.75 18.21 -8.65
N GLU A 56 -1.99 18.68 -9.87
CA GLU A 56 -1.42 19.93 -10.40
C GLU A 56 -1.80 21.17 -9.58
N ARG A 57 -2.85 21.10 -8.78
CA ARG A 57 -3.30 22.17 -7.87
C ARG A 57 -2.71 22.06 -6.48
N GLY A 58 -1.85 21.05 -6.24
CA GLY A 58 -1.26 20.78 -4.93
C GLY A 58 -2.23 20.09 -3.95
N ARG A 59 -3.39 19.60 -4.40
CA ARG A 59 -4.31 18.82 -3.57
C ARG A 59 -3.76 17.43 -3.36
N MET A 60 -3.70 16.96 -2.12
CA MET A 60 -3.35 15.57 -1.82
C MET A 60 -4.50 14.65 -2.23
N VAL A 61 -4.23 13.74 -3.15
CA VAL A 61 -5.21 12.85 -3.78
C VAL A 61 -4.94 11.37 -3.51
N GLY A 62 -3.80 11.06 -2.93
CA GLY A 62 -3.43 9.71 -2.55
C GLY A 62 -2.46 9.71 -1.38
N VAL A 63 -2.50 8.65 -0.58
CA VAL A 63 -1.64 8.43 0.59
C VAL A 63 -1.20 6.98 0.63
N LEU A 64 0.08 6.76 0.90
CA LEU A 64 0.64 5.44 1.18
C LEU A 64 1.36 5.48 2.53
N VAL A 65 1.01 4.55 3.40
CA VAL A 65 1.64 4.39 4.71
C VAL A 65 2.15 2.96 4.85
N GLY A 66 3.40 2.82 5.22
CA GLY A 66 3.99 1.52 5.52
C GLY A 66 5.05 1.62 6.60
N ILE A 67 5.17 0.57 7.38
CA ILE A 67 6.02 0.48 8.56
C ILE A 67 7.18 -0.49 8.32
N LEU A 68 8.30 -0.21 8.95
CA LEU A 68 9.37 -1.17 9.06
C LEU A 68 8.94 -2.26 10.05
N ALA A 69 9.13 -3.51 9.67
CA ALA A 69 8.72 -4.66 10.45
C ALA A 69 9.82 -5.72 10.49
N MET A 70 9.75 -6.61 11.45
CA MET A 70 10.67 -7.72 11.61
C MET A 70 9.90 -9.03 11.71
N ASP A 71 10.32 -10.01 10.96
CA ASP A 71 9.85 -11.39 11.10
C ASP A 71 10.39 -11.98 12.41
N ARG A 72 9.49 -12.43 13.29
CA ARG A 72 9.85 -12.87 14.64
C ARG A 72 10.62 -14.19 14.67
N GLU A 73 10.45 -15.03 13.66
CA GLU A 73 11.08 -16.34 13.60
C GLU A 73 12.49 -16.23 13.02
N THR A 74 12.67 -15.40 12.00
CA THR A 74 13.92 -15.30 11.25
C THR A 74 14.77 -14.08 11.60
N GLY A 75 14.20 -13.09 12.28
CA GLY A 75 14.83 -11.80 12.57
C GLY A 75 14.98 -10.90 11.33
N LYS A 76 14.47 -11.33 10.17
CA LYS A 76 14.60 -10.55 8.93
C LYS A 76 13.70 -9.33 8.94
N ILE A 77 14.29 -8.20 8.54
CA ILE A 77 13.58 -6.95 8.35
C ILE A 77 12.82 -7.01 7.01
N TYR A 78 11.59 -6.54 7.01
CA TYR A 78 10.76 -6.32 5.84
C TYR A 78 9.92 -5.06 6.00
N HIS A 79 9.30 -4.60 4.94
CA HIS A 79 8.40 -3.46 4.99
C HIS A 79 6.94 -3.92 4.92
N TYR A 80 6.11 -3.53 5.87
CA TYR A 80 4.67 -3.80 5.85
C TYR A 80 3.93 -2.58 5.31
N SER A 81 3.42 -2.68 4.07
CA SER A 81 2.65 -1.62 3.41
C SER A 81 1.22 -1.65 3.95
N HIS A 82 0.97 -0.81 4.97
CA HIS A 82 -0.25 -0.90 5.76
C HIS A 82 -1.46 -0.33 5.04
N MET A 83 -1.36 0.89 4.50
CA MET A 83 -2.47 1.54 3.80
C MET A 83 -2.01 2.15 2.47
N LEU A 84 -2.85 2.02 1.45
CA LEU A 84 -2.74 2.73 0.19
C LEU A 84 -4.13 3.23 -0.18
N GLY A 85 -4.37 4.51 -0.06
CA GLY A 85 -5.64 5.17 -0.35
C GLY A 85 -5.51 6.13 -1.52
N ILE A 86 -6.46 6.06 -2.45
CA ILE A 86 -6.62 7.02 -3.55
C ILE A 86 -8.07 7.54 -3.48
N LEU A 87 -8.26 8.84 -3.59
CA LEU A 87 -9.58 9.47 -3.61
C LEU A 87 -10.48 8.83 -4.68
N ARG A 88 -11.77 8.74 -4.39
CA ARG A 88 -12.74 7.96 -5.18
C ARG A 88 -12.83 8.41 -6.64
N ASP A 89 -12.72 9.70 -6.90
CA ASP A 89 -12.74 10.31 -8.24
C ASP A 89 -11.54 9.91 -9.10
N LEU A 90 -10.45 9.45 -8.48
CA LEU A 90 -9.21 9.04 -9.16
C LEU A 90 -8.91 7.54 -9.05
N ARG A 91 -9.86 6.75 -8.56
CA ARG A 91 -9.70 5.29 -8.55
C ARG A 91 -9.54 4.77 -9.98
N TYR A 92 -8.69 3.75 -10.13
CA TYR A 92 -8.37 3.12 -11.41
C TYR A 92 -7.58 3.98 -12.42
N SER A 93 -7.13 5.19 -12.06
CA SER A 93 -6.27 6.04 -12.89
C SER A 93 -4.85 5.49 -13.12
N GLY A 94 -4.45 4.47 -12.35
CA GLY A 94 -3.08 3.97 -12.32
C GLY A 94 -2.23 4.53 -11.18
N LEU A 95 -2.69 5.59 -10.51
CA LEU A 95 -1.94 6.27 -9.46
C LEU A 95 -1.48 5.33 -8.33
N GLY A 96 -2.33 4.39 -7.90
CA GLY A 96 -1.94 3.40 -6.89
C GLY A 96 -0.77 2.51 -7.32
N TYR A 97 -0.67 2.19 -8.60
CA TYR A 97 0.48 1.48 -9.16
C TYR A 97 1.75 2.34 -9.13
N GLU A 98 1.66 3.60 -9.53
CA GLU A 98 2.80 4.54 -9.50
C GLU A 98 3.30 4.77 -8.07
N MET A 99 2.41 4.92 -7.11
CA MET A 99 2.78 5.04 -5.69
C MET A 99 3.50 3.78 -5.18
N LYS A 100 3.10 2.59 -5.63
CA LYS A 100 3.80 1.33 -5.31
C LYS A 100 5.19 1.28 -5.94
N LEU A 101 5.36 1.76 -7.16
CA LEU A 101 6.67 1.85 -7.80
C LEU A 101 7.59 2.82 -7.04
N PHE A 102 7.09 3.99 -6.67
CA PHE A 102 7.84 4.94 -5.87
C PHE A 102 8.23 4.33 -4.50
N GLN A 103 7.30 3.66 -3.81
CA GLN A 103 7.59 2.92 -2.58
C GLN A 103 8.73 1.91 -2.80
N ARG A 104 8.69 1.16 -3.90
CA ARG A 104 9.75 0.19 -4.25
C ARG A 104 11.12 0.85 -4.36
N GLU A 105 11.20 1.97 -5.07
CA GLU A 105 12.47 2.69 -5.27
C GLU A 105 13.05 3.18 -3.93
N GLU A 106 12.23 3.75 -3.07
CA GLU A 106 12.66 4.21 -1.75
C GLU A 106 13.14 3.06 -0.85
N LEU A 107 12.42 1.94 -0.86
CA LEU A 107 12.80 0.76 -0.07
C LEU A 107 14.08 0.07 -0.59
N LEU A 108 14.30 0.08 -1.90
CA LEU A 108 15.56 -0.42 -2.48
C LEU A 108 16.76 0.41 -2.02
N LYS A 109 16.62 1.74 -1.89
CA LYS A 109 17.66 2.61 -1.32
C LYS A 109 17.94 2.29 0.14
N GLN A 110 16.94 1.86 0.89
CA GLN A 110 17.07 1.43 2.29
C GLN A 110 17.61 -0.01 2.45
N GLY A 111 17.83 -0.75 1.35
CA GLY A 111 18.28 -2.13 1.38
C GLY A 111 17.20 -3.15 1.69
N ILE A 112 15.92 -2.77 1.66
CA ILE A 112 14.79 -3.66 1.89
C ILE A 112 14.46 -4.45 0.63
N ASP A 113 14.27 -5.76 0.79
CA ASP A 113 14.01 -6.68 -0.33
C ASP A 113 12.57 -7.17 -0.39
N LEU A 114 11.87 -7.13 0.74
CA LEU A 114 10.54 -7.72 0.90
C LEU A 114 9.55 -6.67 1.40
N VAL A 115 8.45 -6.54 0.67
CA VAL A 115 7.28 -5.78 1.09
C VAL A 115 6.11 -6.73 1.26
N MET A 116 5.40 -6.62 2.37
CA MET A 116 4.20 -7.41 2.64
C MET A 116 3.00 -6.51 2.89
N TRP A 117 1.82 -7.00 2.58
CA TRP A 117 0.53 -6.39 2.97
C TRP A 117 -0.57 -7.43 2.92
N THR A 118 -1.75 -7.04 3.39
CA THR A 118 -2.95 -7.85 3.26
C THR A 118 -3.96 -7.15 2.36
N PHE A 119 -4.78 -7.94 1.66
CA PHE A 119 -5.91 -7.41 0.92
C PHE A 119 -7.07 -8.42 0.90
N ASP A 120 -8.28 -7.92 0.70
CA ASP A 120 -9.50 -8.70 0.58
C ASP A 120 -9.47 -9.53 -0.72
N PRO A 121 -9.50 -10.88 -0.64
CA PRO A 121 -9.42 -11.75 -1.81
C PRO A 121 -10.56 -11.54 -2.82
N LEU A 122 -11.69 -11.00 -2.40
CA LEU A 122 -12.85 -10.75 -3.26
C LEU A 122 -12.73 -9.43 -4.06
N ARG A 123 -11.71 -8.61 -3.79
CA ARG A 123 -11.45 -7.36 -4.53
C ARG A 123 -10.63 -7.61 -5.78
N GLY A 124 -11.27 -7.97 -6.89
CA GLY A 124 -10.64 -8.26 -8.18
C GLY A 124 -9.64 -7.21 -8.68
N PRO A 125 -9.93 -5.89 -8.60
CA PRO A 125 -8.96 -4.85 -8.97
C PRO A 125 -7.67 -4.91 -8.15
N ASN A 126 -7.74 -5.25 -6.85
CA ASN A 126 -6.56 -5.41 -5.99
C ASN A 126 -5.77 -6.66 -6.40
N ALA A 127 -6.43 -7.76 -6.68
CA ALA A 127 -5.78 -8.97 -7.19
C ALA A 127 -5.04 -8.69 -8.50
N LYS A 128 -5.66 -7.97 -9.44
CA LYS A 128 -5.03 -7.56 -10.70
C LYS A 128 -3.79 -6.67 -10.46
N LEU A 129 -3.89 -5.69 -9.57
CA LEU A 129 -2.75 -4.84 -9.22
C LEU A 129 -1.61 -5.68 -8.62
N ASN A 130 -1.92 -6.47 -7.60
CA ASN A 130 -0.93 -7.17 -6.81
C ASN A 130 -0.22 -8.29 -7.60
N PHE A 131 -0.97 -9.14 -8.26
CA PHE A 131 -0.42 -10.31 -8.94
C PHE A 131 -0.03 -10.04 -10.39
N SER A 132 -0.91 -9.38 -11.15
CA SER A 132 -0.69 -9.18 -12.58
C SER A 132 0.26 -8.01 -12.88
N LYS A 133 0.15 -6.88 -12.14
CA LYS A 133 0.99 -5.72 -12.41
C LYS A 133 2.28 -5.71 -11.59
N LEU A 134 2.19 -5.91 -10.26
CA LEU A 134 3.34 -5.84 -9.38
C LEU A 134 4.15 -7.14 -9.31
N GLY A 135 3.56 -8.28 -9.66
CA GLY A 135 4.23 -9.58 -9.59
C GLY A 135 4.39 -10.13 -8.17
N ALA A 136 3.61 -9.64 -7.22
CA ALA A 136 3.56 -10.19 -5.87
C ALA A 136 3.06 -11.65 -5.88
N VAL A 137 3.32 -12.38 -4.82
CA VAL A 137 2.84 -13.75 -4.60
C VAL A 137 2.07 -13.83 -3.30
N CYS A 138 1.15 -14.79 -3.19
CA CYS A 138 0.41 -15.06 -1.96
C CYS A 138 0.68 -16.50 -1.52
N ARG A 139 1.03 -16.68 -0.24
CA ARG A 139 1.23 -18.00 0.36
C ARG A 139 0.40 -18.21 1.61
N ARG A 140 -0.27 -17.16 2.11
CA ARG A 140 -1.03 -17.22 3.36
C ARG A 140 -2.39 -16.56 3.18
N TYR A 141 -3.41 -17.28 3.61
CA TYR A 141 -4.78 -16.82 3.74
C TYR A 141 -5.14 -16.79 5.22
N TYR A 142 -5.84 -15.77 5.63
CA TYR A 142 -6.32 -15.61 7.00
C TYR A 142 -7.81 -15.35 6.99
N GLU A 143 -8.55 -16.15 7.72
CA GLU A 143 -9.96 -15.94 7.98
C GLU A 143 -10.12 -14.85 9.03
N ASN A 144 -11.04 -13.93 8.79
CA ASN A 144 -11.42 -12.86 9.72
C ASN A 144 -10.25 -12.15 10.41
N TYR A 145 -9.24 -11.77 9.64
CA TYR A 145 -7.92 -11.30 10.10
C TYR A 145 -7.97 -10.09 11.03
N TYR A 146 -8.86 -9.14 10.75
CA TYR A 146 -9.03 -7.91 11.53
C TYR A 146 -10.24 -7.94 12.48
N GLY A 147 -11.04 -9.02 12.45
CA GLY A 147 -12.32 -9.02 13.11
C GLY A 147 -13.31 -8.07 12.44
N GLU A 148 -14.23 -7.50 13.19
CA GLU A 148 -15.21 -6.53 12.68
C GLU A 148 -14.55 -5.17 12.43
N LEU A 149 -14.57 -4.71 11.18
CA LEU A 149 -14.17 -3.36 10.79
C LEU A 149 -15.42 -2.47 10.63
N ARG A 150 -15.29 -1.21 11.03
CA ARG A 150 -16.42 -0.27 11.10
C ARG A 150 -16.43 0.77 9.97
N ASP A 151 -15.45 0.71 9.06
CA ASP A 151 -15.41 1.58 7.90
C ASP A 151 -16.47 1.19 6.85
N GLU A 152 -16.86 2.14 6.00
CA GLU A 152 -17.93 1.92 5.01
C GLU A 152 -17.61 0.83 3.97
N LEU A 153 -16.33 0.49 3.75
CA LEU A 153 -15.91 -0.50 2.78
C LEU A 153 -15.97 -1.94 3.31
N ASN A 154 -15.93 -2.12 4.64
CA ASN A 154 -15.85 -3.43 5.28
C ASN A 154 -17.01 -3.71 6.25
N VAL A 155 -17.89 -2.75 6.51
CA VAL A 155 -18.99 -2.93 7.47
C VAL A 155 -19.89 -4.10 7.07
N GLY A 156 -20.09 -5.05 8.01
CA GLY A 156 -20.92 -6.23 7.80
C GLY A 156 -20.27 -7.35 6.98
N GLU A 157 -19.02 -7.20 6.55
CA GLU A 157 -18.28 -8.22 5.82
C GLU A 157 -17.25 -8.93 6.71
N VAL A 158 -17.00 -10.21 6.43
CA VAL A 158 -15.91 -10.97 7.03
C VAL A 158 -14.58 -10.41 6.53
N THR A 159 -13.63 -10.20 7.42
CA THR A 159 -12.33 -9.60 7.06
C THR A 159 -11.28 -10.63 6.67
N ASP A 160 -11.62 -11.52 5.75
CA ASP A 160 -10.68 -12.46 5.17
C ASP A 160 -9.58 -11.72 4.40
N ARG A 161 -8.35 -12.21 4.52
CA ARG A 161 -7.21 -11.54 3.88
C ARG A 161 -6.24 -12.53 3.24
N PHE A 162 -5.83 -12.24 2.01
CA PHE A 162 -4.57 -12.72 1.49
C PHE A 162 -3.43 -11.89 2.04
N LYS A 163 -2.41 -12.53 2.62
CA LYS A 163 -1.13 -11.87 2.93
C LYS A 163 -0.16 -12.11 1.79
N VAL A 164 0.20 -11.04 1.11
CA VAL A 164 1.06 -11.10 -0.07
C VAL A 164 2.48 -10.69 0.25
N GLU A 165 3.39 -11.26 -0.52
CA GLU A 165 4.81 -11.02 -0.50
C GLU A 165 5.23 -10.41 -1.84
N TRP A 166 5.84 -9.26 -1.80
CA TRP A 166 6.42 -8.60 -2.96
C TRP A 166 7.93 -8.52 -2.81
N TRP A 167 8.61 -9.47 -3.45
CA TRP A 167 10.07 -9.60 -3.45
C TRP A 167 10.66 -8.63 -4.47
N ILE A 168 10.82 -7.37 -4.07
CA ILE A 168 11.04 -6.22 -4.96
C ILE A 168 12.32 -6.23 -5.77
N LYS A 169 13.29 -7.08 -5.42
CA LYS A 169 14.53 -7.34 -6.19
C LYS A 169 14.47 -8.58 -7.06
N SER A 170 13.43 -9.41 -6.97
CA SER A 170 13.37 -10.68 -7.68
C SER A 170 13.24 -10.51 -9.18
N ASN A 171 13.77 -11.47 -9.94
CA ASN A 171 13.62 -11.52 -11.41
C ASN A 171 12.15 -11.54 -11.83
N ARG A 172 11.29 -12.22 -11.06
CA ARG A 172 9.85 -12.24 -11.30
C ARG A 172 9.27 -10.82 -11.29
N VAL A 173 9.58 -10.03 -10.27
CA VAL A 173 9.09 -8.65 -10.14
C VAL A 173 9.69 -7.78 -11.24
N SER A 174 10.99 -7.84 -11.48
CA SER A 174 11.66 -7.05 -12.51
C SER A 174 11.08 -7.30 -13.90
N LYS A 175 10.90 -8.57 -14.29
CA LYS A 175 10.26 -8.93 -15.55
C LYS A 175 8.81 -8.44 -15.64
N ARG A 176 8.05 -8.57 -14.56
CA ARG A 176 6.67 -8.12 -14.52
C ARG A 176 6.57 -6.59 -14.72
N LEU A 177 7.43 -5.84 -14.04
CA LEU A 177 7.48 -4.37 -14.18
C LEU A 177 7.98 -3.92 -15.56
N ALA A 178 8.82 -4.71 -16.22
CA ALA A 178 9.24 -4.49 -17.61
C ALA A 178 8.15 -4.84 -18.66
N GLY A 179 6.97 -5.31 -18.22
CA GLY A 179 5.91 -5.75 -19.13
C GLY A 179 6.08 -7.15 -19.70
N GLU A 180 7.09 -7.89 -19.25
CA GLU A 180 7.29 -9.27 -19.62
C GLU A 180 6.36 -10.17 -18.79
N PHE A 181 5.39 -10.77 -19.47
CA PHE A 181 4.43 -11.70 -18.86
C PHE A 181 4.78 -13.13 -19.29
N PRO A 182 5.52 -13.91 -18.48
CA PRO A 182 5.67 -15.31 -18.80
C PRO A 182 4.27 -15.96 -18.78
N THR A 183 3.83 -16.44 -19.93
CA THR A 183 2.64 -17.29 -20.03
C THR A 183 2.96 -18.58 -19.28
N PRO A 184 2.17 -19.02 -18.29
CA PRO A 184 2.36 -20.33 -17.72
C PRO A 184 2.23 -21.37 -18.83
N PRO A 185 3.05 -22.45 -18.82
CA PRO A 185 2.84 -23.54 -19.76
C PRO A 185 1.39 -24.05 -19.60
N LEU A 186 0.69 -24.16 -20.70
CA LEU A 186 -0.58 -24.86 -20.75
C LEU A 186 -0.25 -26.35 -20.62
N GLU A 187 -0.51 -26.93 -19.46
CA GLU A 187 -0.55 -28.39 -19.30
C GLU A 187 -1.86 -28.95 -19.84
#